data_aeff386dbd46a287f721f7cc90fbf28d
#
_entry.id   aeff386dbd46a287f721f7cc90fbf28d
#
_cell.length_a   1.000
_cell.length_b   1.000
_cell.length_c   1.000
_cell.angle_alpha   90.00
_cell.angle_beta   90.00
_cell.angle_gamma   90.00
#
_symmetry.space_group_name_H-M   'P 1'
#
loop_
_entity.id
_entity.type
_entity.pdbx_description
1 polymer ?
#
loop_
_entity_poly.entity_id
_entity_poly.type
_entity_poly.pdbx_seq_one_letter_code
_entity_poly.pdbx_strand_id
1 'polypeptide(L)'
;LKFSPNNTKDLKNIERRIDINNIFSINRIGRNDTVEGGASLTYGAKFAKINNDSKEEFGVNVANVFRISKNENLPTNSNLGKKTSAIVGDIIYSPNDIIKIKYDFSIDNNLKDKNYELLTSELRINNFVTSFDYMNENNTKNKESYLGNKTKYKINDSKSLSFETR
;
A
#
# COMPACT_ATOMS: atom_id res chain seq x y z
N LEU A 1 16.38 -4.68 -10.85
CA LEU A 1 17.03 -3.55 -11.51
C LEU A 1 16.19 -3.09 -12.68
N LYS A 2 15.91 -1.80 -12.74
CA LYS A 2 15.19 -1.15 -13.84
C LYS A 2 16.13 -0.10 -14.46
N PHE A 3 16.24 -0.10 -15.79
CA PHE A 3 16.94 0.90 -16.54
C PHE A 3 16.09 1.36 -17.73
N SER A 4 15.93 2.67 -17.90
CA SER A 4 15.27 3.25 -19.06
C SER A 4 16.07 4.48 -19.51
N PRO A 5 16.53 4.52 -20.77
CA PRO A 5 17.24 5.68 -21.33
C PRO A 5 16.29 6.85 -21.61
N ASN A 6 14.98 6.60 -21.62
CA ASN A 6 13.99 7.63 -21.97
C ASN A 6 13.81 8.66 -20.83
N ASN A 7 13.55 9.89 -21.20
CA ASN A 7 13.20 10.92 -20.23
C ASN A 7 11.75 10.73 -19.76
N THR A 8 11.56 10.85 -18.45
CA THR A 8 10.23 10.91 -17.87
C THR A 8 9.57 12.25 -18.23
N LYS A 9 8.29 12.23 -18.65
CA LYS A 9 7.49 13.45 -18.72
C LYS A 9 7.44 14.15 -17.36
N ASP A 10 7.15 15.45 -17.32
CA ASP A 10 6.95 16.14 -16.05
C ASP A 10 5.66 15.66 -15.36
N LEU A 11 5.82 14.93 -14.28
CA LEU A 11 4.78 14.34 -13.46
C LEU A 11 4.82 14.84 -12.00
N LYS A 12 5.60 15.89 -11.71
CA LYS A 12 5.80 16.42 -10.34
C LYS A 12 4.49 16.65 -9.58
N ASN A 13 3.50 17.14 -10.32
CA ASN A 13 2.20 17.55 -9.77
C ASN A 13 1.15 16.45 -9.81
N ILE A 14 1.50 15.26 -10.30
CA ILE A 14 0.58 14.12 -10.34
C ILE A 14 0.68 13.40 -9.00
N GLU A 15 -0.46 13.09 -8.44
CA GLU A 15 -0.53 12.26 -7.24
C GLU A 15 -0.36 10.79 -7.62
N ARG A 16 0.64 10.16 -7.02
CA ARG A 16 0.87 8.73 -7.18
C ARG A 16 1.41 8.14 -5.89
N ARG A 17 0.57 7.40 -5.20
CA ARG A 17 0.99 6.62 -4.05
C ARG A 17 1.76 5.38 -4.51
N ILE A 18 2.91 5.16 -3.88
CA ILE A 18 3.67 3.92 -3.99
C ILE A 18 3.42 3.11 -2.72
N ASP A 19 3.05 1.88 -2.90
CA ASP A 19 2.75 0.90 -1.86
C ASP A 19 3.41 -0.45 -2.18
N ILE A 20 3.26 -1.41 -1.29
CA ILE A 20 3.89 -2.73 -1.44
C ILE A 20 3.38 -3.50 -2.67
N ASN A 21 2.17 -3.24 -3.13
CA ASN A 21 1.56 -3.94 -4.27
C ASN A 21 2.07 -3.42 -5.61
N ASN A 22 2.52 -2.16 -5.68
CA ASN A 22 2.93 -1.54 -6.93
C ASN A 22 4.43 -1.21 -7.02
N ILE A 23 5.18 -1.23 -5.91
CA ILE A 23 6.59 -0.83 -5.88
C ILE A 23 7.49 -1.69 -6.78
N PHE A 24 7.16 -2.97 -6.96
CA PHE A 24 7.89 -3.90 -7.81
C PHE A 24 7.40 -3.90 -9.27
N SER A 25 6.32 -3.18 -9.57
CA SER A 25 5.79 -3.08 -10.92
C SER A 25 6.79 -2.42 -11.88
N ILE A 26 6.86 -2.90 -13.11
CA ILE A 26 7.62 -2.25 -14.18
C ILE A 26 7.06 -0.84 -14.44
N ASN A 27 5.75 -0.67 -14.36
CA ASN A 27 5.06 0.61 -14.49
C ASN A 27 4.53 1.10 -13.13
N ARG A 28 5.44 1.49 -12.22
CA ARG A 28 5.08 2.05 -10.91
C ARG A 28 4.27 3.34 -11.01
N ILE A 29 4.50 4.13 -12.05
CA ILE A 29 3.79 5.38 -12.28
C ILE A 29 2.32 5.15 -12.58
N GLY A 30 1.97 3.97 -13.15
CA GLY A 30 0.59 3.61 -13.47
C GLY A 30 0.00 4.37 -14.66
N ARG A 31 0.85 4.91 -15.55
CA ARG A 31 0.43 5.62 -16.77
C ARG A 31 0.96 4.89 -18.00
N ASN A 32 0.15 4.83 -19.04
CA ASN A 32 0.51 4.14 -20.28
C ASN A 32 1.28 5.05 -21.26
N ASP A 33 1.26 6.35 -21.04
CA ASP A 33 1.83 7.37 -21.93
C ASP A 33 3.21 7.87 -21.49
N THR A 34 3.80 7.27 -20.47
CA THR A 34 5.10 7.66 -19.94
C THR A 34 5.81 6.50 -19.28
N VAL A 35 7.13 6.59 -19.23
CA VAL A 35 8.00 5.64 -18.54
C VAL A 35 8.83 6.34 -17.49
N GLU A 36 9.15 5.61 -16.45
CA GLU A 36 10.07 6.05 -15.42
C GLU A 36 11.50 5.95 -15.93
N GLY A 37 12.07 7.10 -16.30
CA GLY A 37 13.45 7.18 -16.82
C GLY A 37 14.52 6.99 -15.75
N GLY A 38 15.75 6.71 -16.22
CA GLY A 38 16.93 6.51 -15.40
C GLY A 38 17.09 5.08 -14.86
N ALA A 39 18.05 4.91 -13.95
CA ALA A 39 18.36 3.62 -13.35
C ALA A 39 17.91 3.57 -11.89
N SER A 40 17.19 2.49 -11.53
CA SER A 40 16.74 2.25 -10.17
C SER A 40 16.78 0.77 -9.80
N LEU A 41 17.01 0.49 -8.53
CA LEU A 41 16.92 -0.81 -7.90
C LEU A 41 15.80 -0.80 -6.90
N THR A 42 14.82 -1.69 -7.07
CA THR A 42 13.81 -1.98 -6.04
C THR A 42 14.26 -3.18 -5.24
N TYR A 43 14.22 -3.08 -3.93
CA TYR A 43 14.56 -4.17 -3.02
C TYR A 43 13.55 -4.20 -1.88
N GLY A 44 13.43 -5.36 -1.27
CA GLY A 44 12.52 -5.57 -0.15
C GLY A 44 12.74 -6.91 0.51
N ALA A 45 12.04 -7.11 1.60
CA ALA A 45 12.02 -8.36 2.35
C ALA A 45 10.58 -8.74 2.68
N LYS A 46 10.32 -10.03 2.67
CA LYS A 46 9.07 -10.62 3.13
C LYS A 46 9.36 -11.66 4.21
N PHE A 47 8.65 -11.56 5.32
CA PHE A 47 8.55 -12.60 6.32
C PHE A 47 7.10 -13.08 6.40
N ALA A 48 6.87 -14.39 6.46
CA ALA A 48 5.55 -14.96 6.64
C ALA A 48 5.63 -16.16 7.59
N LYS A 49 4.75 -16.17 8.59
CA LYS A 49 4.47 -17.34 9.43
C LYS A 49 3.21 -18.01 8.89
N ILE A 50 3.34 -19.26 8.48
CA ILE A 50 2.26 -20.06 7.93
C ILE A 50 1.79 -21.03 9.00
N ASN A 51 0.48 -21.19 9.15
CA ASN A 51 -0.13 -22.18 10.05
C ASN A 51 -0.19 -23.58 9.40
N ASN A 52 -0.70 -24.56 10.14
CA ASN A 52 -0.82 -25.95 9.67
C ASN A 52 -1.74 -26.11 8.46
N ASP A 53 -2.67 -25.19 8.24
CA ASP A 53 -3.60 -25.17 7.10
C ASP A 53 -3.03 -24.42 5.88
N SER A 54 -1.74 -24.12 5.87
CA SER A 54 -1.04 -23.35 4.83
C SER A 54 -1.56 -21.91 4.64
N LYS A 55 -2.21 -21.34 5.67
CA LYS A 55 -2.65 -19.96 5.69
C LYS A 55 -1.62 -19.06 6.39
N GLU A 56 -1.42 -17.86 5.88
CA GLU A 56 -0.55 -16.85 6.48
C GLU A 56 -1.20 -16.30 7.76
N GLU A 57 -0.61 -16.66 8.92
CA GLU A 57 -1.05 -16.20 10.24
C GLU A 57 -0.48 -14.83 10.60
N PHE A 58 0.77 -14.62 10.22
CA PHE A 58 1.47 -13.35 10.40
C PHE A 58 2.39 -13.10 9.23
N GLY A 59 2.37 -11.87 8.70
CA GLY A 59 3.21 -11.47 7.59
C GLY A 59 3.72 -10.05 7.76
N VAL A 60 4.94 -9.81 7.27
CA VAL A 60 5.53 -8.47 7.15
C VAL A 60 6.19 -8.37 5.79
N ASN A 61 5.84 -7.36 5.02
CA ASN A 61 6.49 -7.01 3.77
C ASN A 61 7.03 -5.58 3.88
N VAL A 62 8.27 -5.36 3.46
CA VAL A 62 8.89 -4.03 3.43
C VAL A 62 9.68 -3.88 2.14
N ALA A 63 9.57 -2.74 1.49
CA ALA A 63 10.31 -2.46 0.27
C ALA A 63 10.69 -0.98 0.13
N ASN A 64 11.73 -0.74 -0.69
CA ASN A 64 12.23 0.60 -1.00
C ASN A 64 12.82 0.63 -2.41
N VAL A 65 12.96 1.82 -2.98
CA VAL A 65 13.62 2.05 -4.27
C VAL A 65 14.85 2.91 -4.07
N PHE A 66 15.97 2.44 -4.56
CA PHE A 66 17.20 3.22 -4.69
C PHE A 66 17.41 3.65 -6.15
N ARG A 67 17.73 4.93 -6.37
CA ARG A 67 18.06 5.49 -7.68
C ARG A 67 19.50 5.96 -7.73
N ILE A 68 20.18 5.69 -8.85
CA ILE A 68 21.54 6.17 -9.07
C ILE A 68 21.57 7.69 -9.13
N SER A 69 20.60 8.29 -9.84
CA SER A 69 20.43 9.75 -9.94
C SER A 69 18.99 10.17 -9.62
N LYS A 70 18.83 11.35 -9.05
CA LYS A 70 17.50 11.94 -8.85
C LYS A 70 16.79 12.14 -10.18
N ASN A 71 15.47 12.03 -10.18
CA ASN A 71 14.61 12.38 -11.31
C ASN A 71 13.47 13.28 -10.82
N GLU A 72 13.65 14.56 -10.99
CA GLU A 72 12.72 15.59 -10.50
C GLU A 72 11.38 15.62 -11.26
N ASN A 73 11.28 14.92 -12.38
CA ASN A 73 10.03 14.81 -13.13
C ASN A 73 9.06 13.77 -12.57
N LEU A 74 9.45 13.01 -11.55
CA LEU A 74 8.59 12.01 -10.91
C LEU A 74 7.68 12.63 -9.84
N PRO A 75 6.54 11.98 -9.53
CA PRO A 75 5.60 12.46 -8.52
C PRO A 75 6.28 12.73 -7.17
N THR A 76 6.07 13.91 -6.63
CA THR A 76 6.76 14.36 -5.41
C THR A 76 6.26 13.66 -4.15
N ASN A 77 4.96 13.34 -4.10
CA ASN A 77 4.32 12.70 -2.94
C ASN A 77 4.79 11.25 -2.68
N SER A 78 5.35 10.57 -3.68
CA SER A 78 5.88 9.21 -3.54
C SER A 78 7.34 9.15 -3.14
N ASN A 79 8.05 10.28 -3.13
CA ASN A 79 9.51 10.36 -3.02
C ASN A 79 10.27 9.50 -4.06
N LEU A 80 9.56 9.00 -5.08
CA LEU A 80 10.13 8.10 -6.11
C LEU A 80 11.24 8.78 -6.92
N GLY A 81 11.20 10.10 -7.05
CA GLY A 81 12.22 10.90 -7.74
C GLY A 81 13.48 11.17 -6.92
N LYS A 82 13.49 10.94 -5.62
CA LYS A 82 14.65 11.07 -4.74
C LYS A 82 15.62 9.90 -4.94
N LYS A 83 16.84 9.99 -4.38
CA LYS A 83 17.80 8.87 -4.40
C LYS A 83 17.25 7.62 -3.71
N THR A 84 16.47 7.81 -2.65
CA THR A 84 15.72 6.77 -1.95
C THR A 84 14.25 7.16 -1.89
N SER A 85 13.36 6.26 -2.25
CA SER A 85 11.91 6.47 -2.12
C SER A 85 11.46 6.40 -0.66
N ALA A 86 10.20 6.66 -0.38
CA ALA A 86 9.61 6.26 0.88
C ALA A 86 9.75 4.73 1.08
N ILE A 87 9.84 4.31 2.34
CA ILE A 87 9.77 2.91 2.75
C ILE A 87 8.30 2.53 2.77
N VAL A 88 7.93 1.53 2.01
CA VAL A 88 6.55 1.03 1.98
C VAL A 88 6.50 -0.39 2.50
N GLY A 89 5.37 -0.76 3.08
CA GLY A 89 5.18 -2.11 3.57
C GLY A 89 3.76 -2.40 4.01
N ASP A 90 3.55 -3.64 4.38
CA ASP A 90 2.36 -4.08 5.08
C ASP A 90 2.70 -5.06 6.22
N ILE A 91 1.80 -5.12 7.19
CA ILE A 91 1.79 -6.10 8.27
C ILE A 91 0.43 -6.77 8.24
N ILE A 92 0.42 -8.10 8.21
CA ILE A 92 -0.79 -8.92 8.21
C ILE A 92 -0.79 -9.75 9.49
N TYR A 93 -1.92 -9.78 10.19
CA TYR A 93 -2.15 -10.65 11.34
C TYR A 93 -3.52 -11.30 11.23
N SER A 94 -3.54 -12.63 11.10
CA SER A 94 -4.73 -13.45 10.92
C SER A 94 -4.59 -14.76 11.69
N PRO A 95 -4.69 -14.72 13.04
CA PRO A 95 -4.43 -15.87 13.90
C PRO A 95 -5.44 -17.00 13.69
N ASN A 96 -6.59 -16.70 13.10
CA ASN A 96 -7.67 -17.64 12.80
C ASN A 96 -8.58 -17.07 11.72
N ASP A 97 -9.61 -17.81 11.31
CA ASP A 97 -10.56 -17.37 10.29
C ASP A 97 -11.57 -16.29 10.79
N ILE A 98 -11.52 -15.96 12.08
CA ILE A 98 -12.43 -15.00 12.71
C ILE A 98 -11.88 -13.56 12.61
N ILE A 99 -10.58 -13.39 12.84
CA ILE A 99 -9.93 -12.08 12.93
C ILE A 99 -8.88 -11.94 11.85
N LYS A 100 -8.94 -10.83 11.11
CA LYS A 100 -7.88 -10.41 10.21
C LYS A 100 -7.61 -8.93 10.40
N ILE A 101 -6.34 -8.59 10.62
CA ILE A 101 -5.84 -7.22 10.74
C ILE A 101 -4.78 -7.02 9.68
N LYS A 102 -4.87 -5.92 8.94
CA LYS A 102 -3.86 -5.52 7.97
C LYS A 102 -3.49 -4.05 8.18
N TYR A 103 -2.22 -3.76 8.21
CA TYR A 103 -1.69 -2.41 8.30
C TYR A 103 -0.76 -2.14 7.13
N ASP A 104 -1.19 -1.26 6.21
CA ASP A 104 -0.39 -0.79 5.09
C ASP A 104 0.23 0.57 5.45
N PHE A 105 1.49 0.78 5.11
CA PHE A 105 2.19 2.02 5.44
C PHE A 105 3.14 2.50 4.35
N SER A 106 3.35 3.81 4.34
CA SER A 106 4.40 4.50 3.60
C SER A 106 5.04 5.55 4.51
N ILE A 107 6.33 5.38 4.80
CA ILE A 107 7.08 6.23 5.73
C ILE A 107 8.26 6.83 4.98
N ASP A 108 8.55 8.10 5.21
CA ASP A 108 9.72 8.76 4.62
C ASP A 108 11.02 8.15 5.16
N ASN A 109 12.11 8.23 4.41
CA ASN A 109 13.41 7.64 4.78
C ASN A 109 14.01 8.17 6.09
N ASN A 110 13.57 9.32 6.56
CA ASN A 110 13.93 9.86 7.86
C ASN A 110 13.20 9.14 9.03
N LEU A 111 12.24 8.25 8.73
CA LEU A 111 11.37 7.53 9.66
C LEU A 111 10.52 8.44 10.57
N LYS A 112 10.40 9.71 10.26
CA LYS A 112 9.65 10.69 11.06
C LYS A 112 8.27 10.95 10.48
N ASP A 113 8.20 11.05 9.16
CA ASP A 113 7.00 11.46 8.48
C ASP A 113 6.30 10.25 7.85
N LYS A 114 5.08 9.99 8.29
CA LYS A 114 4.19 9.01 7.67
C LYS A 114 3.45 9.68 6.53
N ASN A 115 3.64 9.19 5.32
CA ASN A 115 2.97 9.69 4.13
C ASN A 115 1.58 9.07 3.95
N TYR A 116 1.45 7.82 4.40
CA TYR A 116 0.23 7.04 4.30
C TYR A 116 0.20 5.91 5.32
N GLU A 117 -0.98 5.69 5.88
CA GLU A 117 -1.30 4.52 6.68
C GLU A 117 -2.75 4.10 6.47
N LEU A 118 -2.98 2.80 6.37
CA LEU A 118 -4.30 2.19 6.31
C LEU A 118 -4.31 1.00 7.25
N LEU A 119 -5.13 1.07 8.28
CA LEU A 119 -5.43 -0.04 9.15
C LEU A 119 -6.80 -0.61 8.79
N THR A 120 -6.82 -1.85 8.34
CA THR A 120 -8.04 -2.61 8.09
C THR A 120 -8.16 -3.70 9.15
N SER A 121 -9.30 -3.79 9.81
CA SER A 121 -9.64 -4.89 10.71
C SER A 121 -10.93 -5.55 10.27
N GLU A 122 -10.94 -6.87 10.19
CA GLU A 122 -12.11 -7.66 9.81
C GLU A 122 -12.40 -8.70 10.89
N LEU A 123 -13.67 -8.77 11.26
CA LEU A 123 -14.22 -9.76 12.20
C LEU A 123 -15.30 -10.57 11.48
N ARG A 124 -15.15 -11.89 11.52
CA ARG A 124 -16.09 -12.87 10.94
C ARG A 124 -16.65 -13.77 12.02
N ILE A 125 -17.95 -13.73 12.23
CA ILE A 125 -18.64 -14.61 13.19
C ILE A 125 -19.84 -15.22 12.48
N ASN A 126 -19.78 -16.51 12.16
CA ASN A 126 -20.85 -17.22 11.43
C ASN A 126 -21.23 -16.47 10.13
N ASN A 127 -22.45 -15.98 10.08
CA ASN A 127 -23.02 -15.26 8.93
C ASN A 127 -22.74 -13.74 8.95
N PHE A 128 -22.04 -13.25 9.98
CA PHE A 128 -21.78 -11.83 10.18
C PHE A 128 -20.30 -11.55 9.88
N VAL A 129 -20.06 -10.57 9.01
CA VAL A 129 -18.73 -10.05 8.71
C VAL A 129 -18.78 -8.53 8.87
N THR A 130 -17.91 -7.98 9.69
CA THR A 130 -17.73 -6.53 9.82
C THR A 130 -16.28 -6.17 9.63
N SER A 131 -16.02 -5.08 8.89
CA SER A 131 -14.69 -4.50 8.74
C SER A 131 -14.71 -3.03 9.13
N PHE A 132 -13.58 -2.60 9.68
CA PHE A 132 -13.28 -1.19 9.96
C PHE A 132 -12.00 -0.82 9.25
N ASP A 133 -12.03 0.30 8.55
CA ASP A 133 -10.90 0.86 7.84
C ASP A 133 -10.59 2.24 8.41
N TYR A 134 -9.38 2.43 8.92
CA TYR A 134 -8.86 3.74 9.29
C TYR A 134 -7.74 4.11 8.32
N MET A 135 -7.92 5.17 7.56
CA MET A 135 -6.91 5.71 6.65
C MET A 135 -6.45 7.08 7.13
N ASN A 136 -5.16 7.31 7.03
CA ASN A 136 -4.56 8.62 7.15
C ASN A 136 -3.54 8.81 6.02
N GLU A 137 -3.75 9.83 5.20
CA GLU A 137 -2.85 10.21 4.11
C GLU A 137 -2.37 11.65 4.32
N ASN A 138 -1.08 11.80 4.47
CA ASN A 138 -0.40 13.06 4.65
C ASN A 138 0.53 13.29 3.46
N ASN A 139 -0.04 13.68 2.32
CA ASN A 139 0.76 14.07 1.18
C ASN A 139 1.00 15.59 1.17
N THR A 140 1.89 16.06 0.29
CA THR A 140 2.30 17.47 0.24
C THR A 140 1.16 18.43 -0.10
N LYS A 141 0.03 17.95 -0.61
CA LYS A 141 -1.09 18.78 -1.06
C LYS A 141 -2.32 18.62 -0.18
N ASN A 142 -2.60 17.41 0.27
CA ASN A 142 -3.81 17.08 1.01
C ASN A 142 -3.46 16.29 2.26
N LYS A 143 -4.18 16.58 3.35
CA LYS A 143 -4.22 15.75 4.55
C LYS A 143 -5.62 15.20 4.65
N GLU A 144 -5.73 13.90 4.48
CA GLU A 144 -7.01 13.22 4.50
C GLU A 144 -6.97 12.10 5.52
N SER A 145 -8.01 12.03 6.33
CA SER A 145 -8.23 10.88 7.21
C SER A 145 -9.69 10.50 7.20
N TYR A 146 -9.97 9.22 7.21
CA TYR A 146 -11.33 8.72 7.37
C TYR A 146 -11.36 7.45 8.21
N LEU A 147 -12.52 7.20 8.80
CA LEU A 147 -12.87 5.94 9.43
C LEU A 147 -14.08 5.38 8.71
N GLY A 148 -13.94 4.19 8.14
CA GLY A 148 -15.01 3.47 7.46
C GLY A 148 -15.45 2.25 8.24
N ASN A 149 -16.71 1.87 8.08
CA ASN A 149 -17.23 0.57 8.51
C ASN A 149 -18.02 -0.07 7.38
N LYS A 150 -17.83 -1.35 7.20
CA LYS A 150 -18.63 -2.18 6.30
C LYS A 150 -19.06 -3.44 7.04
N THR A 151 -20.35 -3.61 7.16
CA THR A 151 -20.94 -4.77 7.82
C THR A 151 -21.83 -5.53 6.84
N LYS A 152 -21.66 -6.83 6.80
CA LYS A 152 -22.45 -7.75 5.97
C LYS A 152 -23.02 -8.88 6.83
N TYR A 153 -24.31 -9.11 6.69
CA TYR A 153 -25.00 -10.26 7.27
C TYR A 153 -25.56 -11.17 6.18
N LYS A 154 -25.15 -12.43 6.17
CA LYS A 154 -25.65 -13.43 5.24
C LYS A 154 -26.90 -14.08 5.85
N ILE A 155 -28.09 -13.81 5.27
CA ILE A 155 -29.36 -14.36 5.74
C ILE A 155 -29.46 -15.84 5.32
N ASN A 156 -29.13 -16.12 4.05
CA ASN A 156 -29.04 -17.46 3.47
C ASN A 156 -28.12 -17.43 2.23
N ASP A 157 -28.02 -18.53 1.48
CA ASP A 157 -27.11 -18.64 0.33
C ASP A 157 -27.43 -17.68 -0.81
N SER A 158 -28.68 -17.20 -0.90
CA SER A 158 -29.14 -16.29 -1.97
C SER A 158 -29.40 -14.85 -1.50
N LYS A 159 -29.37 -14.58 -0.17
CA LYS A 159 -29.74 -13.26 0.37
C LYS A 159 -28.71 -12.78 1.40
N SER A 160 -28.28 -11.55 1.26
CA SER A 160 -27.44 -10.86 2.26
C SER A 160 -27.86 -9.41 2.41
N LEU A 161 -27.66 -8.86 3.60
CA LEU A 161 -27.79 -7.45 3.91
C LEU A 161 -26.40 -6.85 4.12
N SER A 162 -26.14 -5.67 3.58
CA SER A 162 -24.89 -4.94 3.82
C SER A 162 -25.17 -3.48 4.18
N PHE A 163 -24.34 -2.98 5.09
CA PHE A 163 -24.32 -1.60 5.53
C PHE A 163 -22.90 -1.06 5.45
N GLU A 164 -22.74 0.16 4.94
CA GLU A 164 -21.43 0.80 4.78
C GLU A 164 -21.53 2.26 5.19
N THR A 165 -20.53 2.75 5.96
CA THR A 165 -20.35 4.17 6.34
C THR A 165 -18.92 4.60 6.10
N ARG A 166 -18.73 5.89 5.83
CA ARG A 166 -17.43 6.56 5.73
C ARG A 166 -17.53 7.94 6.35
#